data_8c5f3da2879345a211fe35be2632828d
#
_entry.id   8c5f3da2879345a211fe35be2632828d
#
_cell.length_a   1.000
_cell.length_b   1.000
_cell.length_c   1.000
_cell.angle_alpha   90.00
_cell.angle_beta   90.00
_cell.angle_gamma   90.00
#
_symmetry.space_group_name_H-M   'P 1'
#
loop_
_entity.id
_entity.type
_entity.pdbx_description
1 polymer ?
#
loop_
_entity_poly.entity_id
_entity_poly.type
_entity_poly.pdbx_seq_one_letter_code
_entity_poly.pdbx_strand_id
1 'polypeptide(L)'
;MNEIVNTNDFSKTDAILGPLIPTNFDYLSTKLQVRKIPKVAPLSTNSVALREAVYQSVTSKKFLRKRMYEYLDKTLNREDNIVLVVDSLNRSVEKELLELFPKATVLRPEKSNYLLPDLVDSLLVDSLPNKVILESQDFSLISSASSQMSAQQSALRSVQLFTTYRSNVYENTNLSLKQLGDLKFTYTTDRLPLKLGEYNSFQNHYISLF
;
A
#
# COMPACT_ATOMS: atom_id res chain seq x y z
N MET A 1 -11.47 -28.38 2.92
CA MET A 1 -11.01 -27.94 4.26
C MET A 1 -11.74 -28.66 5.39
N ASN A 2 -13.06 -28.80 5.37
CA ASN A 2 -13.82 -29.57 6.38
C ASN A 2 -13.26 -30.99 6.60
N GLU A 3 -13.02 -31.70 5.53
CA GLU A 3 -12.49 -33.06 5.56
C GLU A 3 -11.14 -33.12 6.30
N ILE A 4 -10.20 -32.24 5.92
CA ILE A 4 -8.86 -32.16 6.53
C ILE A 4 -8.95 -31.95 8.04
N VAL A 5 -9.82 -31.02 8.49
CA VAL A 5 -9.95 -30.70 9.92
C VAL A 5 -10.62 -31.83 10.71
N ASN A 6 -11.53 -32.57 10.08
CA ASN A 6 -12.32 -33.62 10.75
C ASN A 6 -11.63 -34.98 10.73
N THR A 7 -10.76 -35.27 9.73
CA THR A 7 -10.13 -36.56 9.55
C THR A 7 -8.70 -36.64 10.12
N ASN A 8 -8.07 -35.53 10.40
CA ASN A 8 -6.69 -35.50 10.88
C ASN A 8 -6.62 -35.23 12.40
N ASP A 9 -5.73 -35.95 13.08
CA ASP A 9 -5.40 -35.65 14.46
C ASP A 9 -4.26 -34.62 14.55
N PHE A 10 -4.59 -33.45 15.10
CA PHE A 10 -3.66 -32.34 15.33
C PHE A 10 -3.02 -32.38 16.74
N SER A 11 -3.20 -33.46 17.53
CA SER A 11 -2.70 -33.51 18.91
C SER A 11 -1.17 -33.44 19.02
N LYS A 12 -0.47 -33.88 17.97
CA LYS A 12 1.01 -33.93 17.90
C LYS A 12 1.57 -32.82 16.97
N THR A 13 0.75 -31.81 16.61
CA THR A 13 1.16 -30.75 15.69
C THR A 13 1.71 -29.57 16.48
N ASP A 14 2.96 -29.19 16.20
CA ASP A 14 3.63 -28.05 16.86
C ASP A 14 3.21 -26.72 16.27
N ALA A 15 3.00 -26.65 14.96
CA ALA A 15 2.54 -25.45 14.28
C ALA A 15 1.83 -25.77 12.95
N ILE A 16 0.98 -24.88 12.48
CA ILE A 16 0.28 -24.99 11.19
C ILE A 16 0.66 -23.80 10.32
N LEU A 17 1.27 -24.05 9.16
CA LEU A 17 1.57 -23.05 8.14
C LEU A 17 0.55 -23.15 7.02
N GLY A 18 -0.27 -22.12 6.86
CA GLY A 18 -1.37 -22.14 5.88
C GLY A 18 -2.72 -22.53 6.51
N PRO A 19 -3.72 -22.77 5.66
CA PRO A 19 -3.72 -22.74 4.19
C PRO A 19 -3.46 -21.34 3.59
N LEU A 20 -3.08 -21.30 2.32
CA LEU A 20 -2.79 -20.05 1.61
C LEU A 20 -4.04 -19.19 1.35
N ILE A 21 -5.20 -19.84 1.21
CA ILE A 21 -6.48 -19.16 0.95
C ILE A 21 -7.02 -18.60 2.27
N PRO A 22 -7.22 -17.27 2.41
CA PRO A 22 -7.59 -16.64 3.67
C PRO A 22 -8.88 -17.20 4.30
N THR A 23 -9.92 -17.44 3.51
CA THR A 23 -11.20 -18.00 4.00
C THR A 23 -11.02 -19.41 4.58
N ASN A 24 -10.14 -20.22 3.98
CA ASN A 24 -9.81 -21.54 4.49
C ASN A 24 -8.96 -21.47 5.76
N PHE A 25 -8.08 -20.47 5.85
CA PHE A 25 -7.28 -20.22 7.04
C PHE A 25 -8.16 -19.78 8.22
N ASP A 26 -9.08 -18.85 8.00
CA ASP A 26 -10.04 -18.39 9.03
C ASP A 26 -10.93 -19.53 9.51
N TYR A 27 -11.39 -20.40 8.60
CA TYR A 27 -12.15 -21.59 8.94
C TYR A 27 -11.34 -22.55 9.84
N LEU A 28 -10.12 -22.91 9.41
CA LEU A 28 -9.21 -23.80 10.17
C LEU A 28 -8.88 -23.21 11.53
N SER A 29 -8.53 -21.94 11.58
CA SER A 29 -8.16 -21.24 12.82
C SER A 29 -9.31 -21.17 13.82
N THR A 30 -10.55 -21.07 13.34
CA THR A 30 -11.76 -21.10 14.16
C THR A 30 -12.03 -22.50 14.71
N LYS A 31 -11.97 -23.52 13.87
CA LYS A 31 -12.22 -24.91 14.27
C LYS A 31 -11.20 -25.45 15.26
N LEU A 32 -9.94 -25.04 15.12
CA LEU A 32 -8.84 -25.45 16.00
C LEU A 32 -8.54 -24.39 17.09
N GLN A 33 -9.48 -23.52 17.42
CA GLN A 33 -9.26 -22.45 18.40
C GLN A 33 -8.95 -22.98 19.80
N VAL A 34 -9.62 -24.05 20.23
CA VAL A 34 -9.42 -24.67 21.56
C VAL A 34 -8.01 -25.23 21.71
N ARG A 35 -7.40 -25.65 20.61
CA ARG A 35 -6.01 -26.11 20.58
C ARG A 35 -5.10 -24.91 20.37
N LYS A 36 -4.27 -24.58 21.36
CA LYS A 36 -3.32 -23.46 21.32
C LYS A 36 -2.13 -23.70 20.35
N ILE A 37 -2.36 -24.42 19.27
CA ILE A 37 -1.35 -24.65 18.23
C ILE A 37 -1.13 -23.35 17.47
N PRO A 38 0.12 -22.86 17.33
CA PRO A 38 0.44 -21.71 16.49
C PRO A 38 -0.02 -21.92 15.04
N LYS A 39 -0.78 -20.96 14.49
CA LYS A 39 -1.28 -21.00 13.12
C LYS A 39 -0.80 -19.75 12.40
N VAL A 40 -0.09 -19.93 11.32
CA VAL A 40 0.49 -18.83 10.54
C VAL A 40 -0.17 -18.73 9.18
N ALA A 41 -0.80 -17.59 8.89
CA ALA A 41 -1.26 -17.25 7.55
C ALA A 41 -0.06 -16.75 6.73
N PRO A 42 0.47 -17.55 5.78
CA PRO A 42 1.62 -17.15 5.01
C PRO A 42 1.23 -16.30 3.80
N LEU A 43 2.12 -15.40 3.39
CA LEU A 43 2.11 -14.70 2.09
C LEU A 43 0.83 -13.88 1.74
N SER A 44 -0.14 -13.80 2.62
CA SER A 44 -1.38 -13.05 2.35
C SER A 44 -1.29 -11.61 2.87
N THR A 45 -1.60 -10.65 2.01
CA THR A 45 -1.80 -9.23 2.39
C THR A 45 -3.24 -8.93 2.80
N ASN A 46 -4.16 -9.89 2.64
CA ASN A 46 -5.52 -9.78 3.16
C ASN A 46 -5.50 -9.95 4.68
N SER A 47 -6.33 -9.17 5.37
CA SER A 47 -6.46 -9.29 6.82
C SER A 47 -7.04 -10.65 7.21
N VAL A 48 -6.42 -11.30 8.18
CA VAL A 48 -6.97 -12.49 8.86
C VAL A 48 -7.46 -12.09 10.25
N ALA A 49 -8.39 -12.84 10.80
CA ALA A 49 -8.87 -12.63 12.15
C ALA A 49 -7.80 -13.04 13.16
N LEU A 50 -6.98 -12.07 13.60
CA LEU A 50 -5.95 -12.29 14.60
C LEU A 50 -6.57 -12.60 15.96
N ARG A 51 -6.09 -13.65 16.60
CA ARG A 51 -6.50 -14.11 17.93
C ARG A 51 -5.35 -14.89 18.58
N GLU A 52 -5.54 -15.42 19.79
CA GLU A 52 -4.51 -16.24 20.45
C GLU A 52 -4.00 -17.35 19.53
N ALA A 53 -2.68 -17.48 19.42
CA ALA A 53 -1.98 -18.45 18.57
C ALA A 53 -2.32 -18.34 17.04
N VAL A 54 -2.79 -17.19 16.57
CA VAL A 54 -3.00 -16.92 15.14
C VAL A 54 -2.12 -15.74 14.73
N TYR A 55 -1.26 -15.97 13.74
CA TYR A 55 -0.28 -15.02 13.25
C TYR A 55 -0.41 -14.82 11.75
N GLN A 56 0.00 -13.68 11.26
CA GLN A 56 0.10 -13.37 9.83
C GLN A 56 1.55 -13.01 9.52
N SER A 57 2.15 -13.70 8.52
CA SER A 57 3.57 -13.53 8.20
C SER A 57 3.87 -12.25 7.40
N VAL A 58 2.88 -11.70 6.70
CA VAL A 58 2.99 -10.48 5.90
C VAL A 58 1.98 -9.46 6.43
N THR A 59 2.42 -8.23 6.56
CA THR A 59 1.55 -7.15 7.05
C THR A 59 0.35 -6.94 6.13
N SER A 60 -0.84 -6.87 6.72
CA SER A 60 -2.05 -6.70 5.92
C SER A 60 -2.13 -5.32 5.27
N LYS A 61 -2.67 -5.28 4.04
CA LYS A 61 -2.96 -4.05 3.30
C LYS A 61 -3.77 -3.05 4.13
N LYS A 62 -4.77 -3.53 4.88
CA LYS A 62 -5.59 -2.71 5.76
C LYS A 62 -4.76 -2.03 6.85
N PHE A 63 -3.80 -2.75 7.45
CA PHE A 63 -2.95 -2.19 8.48
C PHE A 63 -1.99 -1.14 7.92
N LEU A 64 -1.36 -1.39 6.77
CA LEU A 64 -0.49 -0.42 6.09
C LEU A 64 -1.26 0.86 5.73
N ARG A 65 -2.49 0.74 5.18
CA ARG A 65 -3.36 1.90 4.93
C ARG A 65 -3.66 2.69 6.18
N LYS A 66 -4.05 2.01 7.25
CA LYS A 66 -4.33 2.68 8.54
C LYS A 66 -3.12 3.50 9.01
N ARG A 67 -1.92 2.92 8.91
CA ARG A 67 -0.68 3.62 9.26
C ARG A 67 -0.42 4.83 8.35
N MET A 68 -0.73 4.71 7.07
CA MET A 68 -0.60 5.84 6.16
C MET A 68 -1.60 6.96 6.48
N TYR A 69 -2.85 6.63 6.81
CA TYR A 69 -3.83 7.63 7.25
C TYR A 69 -3.36 8.37 8.50
N GLU A 70 -2.85 7.64 9.51
CA GLU A 70 -2.28 8.24 10.73
C GLU A 70 -1.09 9.17 10.41
N TYR A 71 -0.27 8.82 9.42
CA TYR A 71 0.84 9.64 8.96
C TYR A 71 0.36 10.89 8.23
N LEU A 72 -0.57 10.75 7.28
CA LEU A 72 -1.12 11.86 6.51
C LEU A 72 -1.83 12.87 7.41
N ASP A 73 -2.65 12.42 8.35
CA ASP A 73 -3.37 13.27 9.32
C ASP A 73 -2.40 14.10 10.20
N LYS A 74 -1.24 13.53 10.53
CA LYS A 74 -0.22 14.23 11.34
C LYS A 74 0.69 15.16 10.54
N THR A 75 0.87 14.89 9.24
CA THR A 75 1.92 15.52 8.43
C THR A 75 1.37 16.58 7.48
N LEU A 76 0.16 16.37 6.94
CA LEU A 76 -0.45 17.31 6.02
C LEU A 76 -1.18 18.42 6.76
N ASN A 77 -0.93 19.66 6.34
CA ASN A 77 -1.67 20.81 6.86
C ASN A 77 -3.00 20.94 6.13
N ARG A 78 -4.02 21.41 6.83
CA ARG A 78 -5.34 21.68 6.25
C ARG A 78 -5.34 22.84 5.25
N GLU A 79 -4.29 23.64 5.23
CA GLU A 79 -4.06 24.76 4.31
C GLU A 79 -3.28 24.32 3.05
N ASP A 80 -2.72 23.12 3.03
CA ASP A 80 -2.09 22.54 1.84
C ASP A 80 -3.15 22.32 0.74
N ASN A 81 -2.75 22.45 -0.53
CA ASN A 81 -3.60 21.99 -1.63
C ASN A 81 -3.57 20.47 -1.70
N ILE A 82 -4.62 19.83 -1.20
CA ILE A 82 -4.74 18.36 -1.19
C ILE A 82 -5.57 17.90 -2.37
N VAL A 83 -4.97 17.07 -3.22
CA VAL A 83 -5.59 16.48 -4.41
C VAL A 83 -5.65 14.96 -4.26
N LEU A 84 -6.83 14.38 -4.41
CA LEU A 84 -7.03 12.93 -4.44
C LEU A 84 -7.21 12.48 -5.89
N VAL A 85 -6.32 11.65 -6.38
CA VAL A 85 -6.44 11.00 -7.69
C VAL A 85 -6.83 9.55 -7.46
N VAL A 86 -8.07 9.19 -7.79
CA VAL A 86 -8.65 7.90 -7.40
C VAL A 86 -9.35 7.24 -8.58
N ASP A 87 -8.98 6.00 -8.89
CA ASP A 87 -9.67 5.21 -9.90
C ASP A 87 -11.01 4.63 -9.39
N SER A 88 -11.78 4.05 -10.32
CA SER A 88 -13.11 3.49 -10.01
C SER A 88 -13.10 2.33 -9.01
N LEU A 89 -11.98 1.63 -8.86
CA LEU A 89 -11.84 0.47 -7.98
C LEU A 89 -11.54 0.86 -6.52
N ASN A 90 -11.11 2.10 -6.28
CA ASN A 90 -10.69 2.59 -4.97
C ASN A 90 -11.68 3.57 -4.31
N ARG A 91 -12.98 3.50 -4.64
CA ARG A 91 -14.02 4.39 -4.10
C ARG A 91 -14.17 4.34 -2.57
N SER A 92 -13.94 3.18 -1.96
CA SER A 92 -13.97 3.06 -0.49
C SER A 92 -12.83 3.85 0.16
N VAL A 93 -11.65 3.83 -0.46
CA VAL A 93 -10.48 4.58 -0.01
C VAL A 93 -10.68 6.08 -0.19
N GLU A 94 -11.29 6.49 -1.30
CA GLU A 94 -11.69 7.88 -1.53
C GLU A 94 -12.57 8.41 -0.38
N LYS A 95 -13.58 7.63 0.01
CA LYS A 95 -14.47 8.01 1.12
C LYS A 95 -13.71 8.20 2.43
N GLU A 96 -12.84 7.25 2.79
CA GLU A 96 -12.02 7.32 4.00
C GLU A 96 -11.06 8.54 3.96
N LEU A 97 -10.48 8.87 2.80
CA LEU A 97 -9.62 10.03 2.63
C LEU A 97 -10.39 11.36 2.71
N LEU A 98 -11.62 11.40 2.19
CA LEU A 98 -12.48 12.59 2.31
C LEU A 98 -12.98 12.81 3.74
N GLU A 99 -13.09 11.77 4.56
CA GLU A 99 -13.37 11.92 5.99
C GLU A 99 -12.18 12.59 6.73
N LEU A 100 -10.94 12.33 6.29
CA LEU A 100 -9.73 12.97 6.84
C LEU A 100 -9.53 14.39 6.26
N PHE A 101 -9.76 14.55 4.96
CA PHE A 101 -9.52 15.79 4.20
C PHE A 101 -10.78 16.24 3.47
N PRO A 102 -11.77 16.81 4.15
CA PRO A 102 -13.07 17.16 3.54
C PRO A 102 -12.99 18.24 2.43
N LYS A 103 -11.92 19.02 2.42
CA LYS A 103 -11.69 20.09 1.42
C LYS A 103 -10.82 19.61 0.24
N ALA A 104 -10.40 18.34 0.22
CA ALA A 104 -9.55 17.84 -0.86
C ALA A 104 -10.28 17.86 -2.22
N THR A 105 -9.58 18.28 -3.25
CA THR A 105 -10.08 18.19 -4.63
C THR A 105 -9.96 16.77 -5.13
N VAL A 106 -11.04 16.19 -5.63
CA VAL A 106 -11.05 14.80 -6.12
C VAL A 106 -11.02 14.78 -7.63
N LEU A 107 -9.97 14.16 -8.18
CA LEU A 107 -9.85 13.84 -9.59
C LEU A 107 -10.16 12.36 -9.81
N ARG A 108 -11.16 12.10 -10.64
CA ARG A 108 -11.54 10.75 -11.09
C ARG A 108 -11.23 10.65 -12.57
N PRO A 109 -10.14 9.94 -12.95
CA PRO A 109 -9.81 9.76 -14.36
C PRO A 109 -10.97 9.09 -15.10
N GLU A 110 -11.25 9.57 -16.28
CA GLU A 110 -12.23 8.96 -17.17
C GLU A 110 -11.70 7.64 -17.77
N LYS A 111 -12.38 7.11 -18.77
CA LYS A 111 -12.14 5.78 -19.35
C LYS A 111 -10.71 5.50 -19.84
N SER A 112 -9.88 6.53 -20.04
CA SER A 112 -8.51 6.36 -20.56
C SER A 112 -7.48 6.04 -19.46
N ASN A 113 -7.82 6.20 -18.18
CA ASN A 113 -6.86 6.11 -17.07
C ASN A 113 -5.56 6.92 -17.31
N TYR A 114 -5.67 8.03 -18.05
CA TYR A 114 -4.56 8.91 -18.38
C TYR A 114 -4.87 10.34 -17.95
N LEU A 115 -3.91 11.00 -17.29
CA LEU A 115 -4.04 12.40 -16.91
C LEU A 115 -3.49 13.33 -17.99
N LEU A 116 -4.31 14.24 -18.45
CA LEU A 116 -3.88 15.28 -19.39
C LEU A 116 -3.09 16.38 -18.66
N PRO A 117 -2.07 16.99 -19.31
CA PRO A 117 -1.25 18.05 -18.72
C PRO A 117 -2.09 19.25 -18.20
N ASP A 118 -3.01 19.74 -19.00
CA ASP A 118 -3.87 20.90 -18.67
C ASP A 118 -4.75 20.61 -17.44
N LEU A 119 -5.22 19.37 -17.31
CA LEU A 119 -6.00 18.95 -16.15
C LEU A 119 -5.14 18.97 -14.89
N VAL A 120 -3.92 18.43 -14.95
CA VAL A 120 -2.98 18.43 -13.82
C VAL A 120 -2.61 19.87 -13.45
N ASP A 121 -2.33 20.72 -14.44
CA ASP A 121 -2.02 22.13 -14.21
C ASP A 121 -3.16 22.86 -13.48
N SER A 122 -4.41 22.62 -13.87
CA SER A 122 -5.58 23.24 -13.22
C SER A 122 -5.81 22.81 -11.77
N LEU A 123 -5.24 21.68 -11.34
CA LEU A 123 -5.39 21.16 -9.99
C LEU A 123 -4.28 21.63 -9.03
N LEU A 124 -3.15 22.04 -9.58
CA LEU A 124 -1.98 22.43 -8.79
C LEU A 124 -1.94 23.94 -8.60
N VAL A 125 -1.65 24.35 -7.39
CA VAL A 125 -1.64 25.78 -7.00
C VAL A 125 -0.20 26.24 -6.81
N ASP A 126 0.12 27.40 -7.36
CA ASP A 126 1.40 28.07 -7.12
C ASP A 126 1.44 28.63 -5.69
N SER A 127 2.63 28.68 -5.12
CA SER A 127 2.88 29.24 -3.78
C SER A 127 2.25 28.50 -2.60
N LEU A 128 1.60 27.33 -2.85
CA LEU A 128 1.15 26.41 -1.82
C LEU A 128 1.79 25.03 -2.02
N PRO A 129 2.03 24.27 -0.92
CA PRO A 129 2.41 22.87 -1.04
C PRO A 129 1.26 22.06 -1.66
N ASN A 130 1.53 21.40 -2.79
CA ASN A 130 0.56 20.50 -3.42
C ASN A 130 0.82 19.08 -2.92
N LYS A 131 -0.16 18.49 -2.25
CA LYS A 131 -0.12 17.15 -1.67
C LYS A 131 -1.07 16.25 -2.44
N VAL A 132 -0.52 15.38 -3.27
CA VAL A 132 -1.30 14.51 -4.14
C VAL A 132 -1.33 13.10 -3.57
N ILE A 133 -2.51 12.55 -3.34
CA ILE A 133 -2.71 11.17 -2.89
C ILE A 133 -3.27 10.38 -4.07
N LEU A 134 -2.47 9.47 -4.61
CA LEU A 134 -2.80 8.66 -5.79
C LEU A 134 -3.19 7.24 -5.36
N GLU A 135 -4.44 6.89 -5.56
CA GLU A 135 -5.00 5.57 -5.25
C GLU A 135 -5.42 4.83 -6.52
N SER A 136 -4.49 4.06 -7.04
CA SER A 136 -4.70 3.21 -8.22
C SER A 136 -3.79 1.99 -8.21
N GLN A 137 -4.20 0.97 -8.96
CA GLN A 137 -3.38 -0.17 -9.36
C GLN A 137 -3.23 -0.25 -10.89
N ASP A 138 -3.70 0.76 -11.61
CA ASP A 138 -3.53 0.87 -13.04
C ASP A 138 -2.19 1.53 -13.37
N PHE A 139 -1.34 0.82 -14.14
CA PHE A 139 -0.02 1.30 -14.51
C PHE A 139 -0.09 2.60 -15.32
N SER A 140 -1.04 2.70 -16.26
CA SER A 140 -1.16 3.88 -17.13
C SER A 140 -1.49 5.14 -16.33
N LEU A 141 -2.39 5.01 -15.34
CA LEU A 141 -2.72 6.12 -14.45
C LEU A 141 -1.55 6.51 -13.57
N ILE A 142 -0.87 5.54 -12.95
CA ILE A 142 0.28 5.81 -12.08
C ILE A 142 1.42 6.47 -12.87
N SER A 143 1.73 5.95 -14.06
CA SER A 143 2.79 6.47 -14.92
C SER A 143 2.48 7.87 -15.43
N SER A 144 1.26 8.12 -15.94
CA SER A 144 0.87 9.44 -16.42
C SER A 144 0.80 10.47 -15.29
N ALA A 145 0.24 10.11 -14.14
CA ALA A 145 0.19 10.98 -12.97
C ALA A 145 1.60 11.37 -12.51
N SER A 146 2.48 10.40 -12.33
CA SER A 146 3.86 10.66 -11.91
C SER A 146 4.61 11.54 -12.90
N SER A 147 4.46 11.29 -14.20
CA SER A 147 5.12 12.05 -15.26
C SER A 147 4.61 13.49 -15.30
N GLN A 148 3.28 13.68 -15.35
CA GLN A 148 2.67 15.01 -15.46
C GLN A 148 2.95 15.86 -14.21
N MET A 149 2.83 15.28 -13.01
CA MET A 149 3.09 15.99 -11.76
C MET A 149 4.57 16.33 -11.58
N SER A 150 5.49 15.45 -11.99
CA SER A 150 6.93 15.73 -11.97
C SER A 150 7.27 16.86 -12.95
N ALA A 151 6.64 16.92 -14.12
CA ALA A 151 6.84 18.00 -15.08
C ALA A 151 6.35 19.36 -14.59
N GLN A 152 5.38 19.40 -13.66
CA GLN A 152 4.84 20.64 -13.07
C GLN A 152 5.66 21.16 -11.88
N GLN A 153 6.70 20.46 -11.44
CA GLN A 153 7.59 20.94 -10.38
C GLN A 153 8.34 22.20 -10.82
N SER A 154 8.33 23.23 -10.00
CA SER A 154 9.07 24.48 -10.23
C SER A 154 9.49 25.13 -8.92
N ALA A 155 10.18 26.26 -8.98
CA ALA A 155 10.54 27.04 -7.79
C ALA A 155 9.32 27.59 -7.03
N LEU A 156 8.19 27.81 -7.73
CA LEU A 156 6.95 28.33 -7.15
C LEU A 156 5.94 27.24 -6.85
N ARG A 157 6.09 26.05 -7.44
CA ARG A 157 5.13 24.95 -7.37
C ARG A 157 5.81 23.67 -6.88
N SER A 158 5.62 23.33 -5.62
CA SER A 158 6.09 22.06 -5.08
C SER A 158 4.99 21.02 -5.09
N VAL A 159 5.28 19.81 -5.54
CA VAL A 159 4.35 18.68 -5.56
C VAL A 159 4.96 17.50 -4.80
N GLN A 160 4.21 16.92 -3.88
CA GLN A 160 4.59 15.70 -3.19
C GLN A 160 3.53 14.63 -3.41
N LEU A 161 3.97 13.42 -3.75
CA LEU A 161 3.10 12.29 -4.09
C LEU A 161 3.04 11.28 -2.95
N PHE A 162 1.83 10.83 -2.64
CA PHE A 162 1.53 9.82 -1.63
C PHE A 162 0.68 8.69 -2.22
N THR A 163 0.75 7.51 -1.61
CA THR A 163 -0.25 6.46 -1.78
C THR A 163 -0.51 5.78 -0.44
N THR A 164 -1.74 5.36 -0.18
CA THR A 164 -2.07 4.67 1.07
C THR A 164 -1.63 3.22 1.06
N TYR A 165 -1.41 2.66 -0.13
CA TYR A 165 -0.88 1.32 -0.30
C TYR A 165 -0.04 1.20 -1.58
N ARG A 166 1.25 0.98 -1.42
CA ARG A 166 2.16 0.71 -2.54
C ARG A 166 1.95 -0.71 -3.06
N SER A 167 1.32 -0.83 -4.22
CA SER A 167 1.14 -2.11 -4.92
C SER A 167 2.39 -2.49 -5.72
N ASN A 168 2.46 -3.74 -6.20
CA ASN A 168 3.56 -4.23 -7.05
C ASN A 168 3.68 -3.47 -8.38
N VAL A 169 2.66 -2.72 -8.79
CA VAL A 169 2.72 -1.88 -10.00
C VAL A 169 3.83 -0.84 -9.91
N TYR A 170 4.13 -0.35 -8.69
CA TYR A 170 5.25 0.58 -8.47
C TYR A 170 6.63 -0.08 -8.58
N GLU A 171 6.71 -1.40 -8.77
CA GLU A 171 7.95 -2.15 -9.03
C GLU A 171 8.17 -2.37 -10.54
N ASN A 172 7.27 -1.89 -11.39
CA ASN A 172 7.39 -2.00 -12.83
C ASN A 172 8.60 -1.20 -13.34
N THR A 173 9.48 -1.84 -14.10
CA THR A 173 10.71 -1.24 -14.63
C THR A 173 10.48 -0.07 -15.59
N ASN A 174 9.28 0.04 -16.15
CA ASN A 174 8.89 1.16 -17.02
C ASN A 174 8.42 2.39 -16.24
N LEU A 175 8.27 2.30 -14.91
CA LEU A 175 7.95 3.44 -14.07
C LEU A 175 9.24 4.21 -13.72
N SER A 176 9.26 5.51 -13.97
CA SER A 176 10.44 6.34 -13.71
C SER A 176 10.66 6.55 -12.21
N LEU A 177 11.67 5.86 -11.66
CA LEU A 177 12.09 6.06 -10.26
C LEU A 177 12.59 7.48 -10.01
N LYS A 178 13.17 8.13 -11.03
CA LYS A 178 13.58 9.54 -10.95
C LYS A 178 12.37 10.44 -10.69
N GLN A 179 11.30 10.29 -11.46
CA GLN A 179 10.07 11.10 -11.28
C GLN A 179 9.43 10.85 -9.91
N LEU A 180 9.39 9.60 -9.43
CA LEU A 180 8.93 9.28 -8.09
C LEU A 180 9.83 9.94 -7.01
N GLY A 181 11.14 9.97 -7.21
CA GLY A 181 12.08 10.66 -6.34
C GLY A 181 11.87 12.17 -6.32
N ASP A 182 11.73 12.80 -7.49
CA ASP A 182 11.46 14.23 -7.63
C ASP A 182 10.17 14.64 -6.90
N LEU A 183 9.15 13.77 -6.94
CA LEU A 183 7.87 13.94 -6.23
C LEU A 183 7.92 13.54 -4.75
N LYS A 184 9.06 13.14 -4.21
CA LYS A 184 9.21 12.66 -2.83
C LYS A 184 8.17 11.60 -2.48
N PHE A 185 7.97 10.63 -3.38
CA PHE A 185 6.95 9.60 -3.26
C PHE A 185 6.98 8.91 -1.90
N THR A 186 5.90 9.00 -1.16
CA THR A 186 5.79 8.56 0.23
C THR A 186 4.69 7.52 0.41
N TYR A 187 5.01 6.43 1.08
CA TYR A 187 4.09 5.31 1.36
C TYR A 187 4.52 4.56 2.62
N THR A 188 3.61 3.80 3.20
CA THR A 188 3.94 2.88 4.30
C THR A 188 4.46 1.55 3.79
N THR A 189 5.45 1.01 4.50
CA THR A 189 6.02 -0.32 4.23
C THR A 189 6.28 -1.06 5.53
N ASP A 190 6.24 -2.38 5.50
CA ASP A 190 6.70 -3.27 6.56
C ASP A 190 8.15 -3.75 6.35
N ARG A 191 8.76 -3.34 5.24
CA ARG A 191 10.17 -3.63 4.96
C ARG A 191 11.03 -2.56 5.60
N LEU A 192 12.06 -2.97 6.31
CA LEU A 192 13.10 -2.05 6.77
C LEU A 192 13.79 -1.43 5.55
N PRO A 193 14.06 -0.11 5.58
CA PRO A 193 14.84 0.51 4.52
C PRO A 193 16.23 -0.16 4.47
N LEU A 194 16.62 -0.58 3.27
CA LEU A 194 17.98 -1.05 3.04
C LEU A 194 18.93 0.12 3.26
N LYS A 195 19.77 0.04 4.28
CA LYS A 195 20.87 0.96 4.44
C LYS A 195 21.99 0.53 3.49
N LEU A 196 22.28 1.35 2.51
CA LEU A 196 23.38 1.10 1.57
C LEU A 196 24.69 0.92 2.35
N GLY A 197 25.32 -0.25 2.17
CA GLY A 197 26.58 -0.60 2.83
C GLY A 197 26.43 -1.34 4.18
N GLU A 198 25.24 -1.45 4.76
CA GLU A 198 24.98 -2.23 5.97
C GLU A 198 24.16 -3.49 5.63
N TYR A 199 24.81 -4.47 5.00
CA TYR A 199 24.17 -5.74 4.72
C TYR A 199 24.43 -6.74 5.85
N ASN A 200 23.39 -7.48 6.27
CA ASN A 200 23.58 -8.63 7.17
C ASN A 200 24.26 -9.80 6.46
N SER A 201 24.69 -10.82 7.20
CA SER A 201 25.40 -11.95 6.65
C SER A 201 24.64 -12.71 5.55
N PHE A 202 23.32 -12.82 5.66
CA PHE A 202 22.46 -13.43 4.65
C PHE A 202 22.44 -12.59 3.36
N GLN A 203 22.25 -11.28 3.48
CA GLN A 203 22.25 -10.37 2.33
C GLN A 203 23.60 -10.35 1.61
N ASN A 204 24.70 -10.31 2.36
CA ASN A 204 26.05 -10.40 1.79
C ASN A 204 26.26 -11.73 1.05
N HIS A 205 25.83 -12.83 1.63
CA HIS A 205 25.92 -14.14 0.98
C HIS A 205 25.07 -14.20 -0.29
N TYR A 206 23.82 -13.72 -0.23
CA TYR A 206 22.94 -13.65 -1.41
C TYR A 206 23.54 -12.82 -2.53
N ILE A 207 24.06 -11.60 -2.24
CA ILE A 207 24.67 -10.70 -3.24
C ILE A 207 25.93 -11.35 -3.83
N SER A 208 26.68 -12.17 -3.07
CA SER A 208 27.87 -12.85 -3.57
C SER A 208 27.58 -14.01 -4.53
N LEU A 209 26.33 -14.48 -4.60
CA LEU A 209 25.91 -15.57 -5.48
C LEU A 209 25.37 -15.10 -6.84
N PHE A 210 25.01 -13.80 -6.97
CA PHE A 210 24.39 -13.20 -8.14
C PHE A 210 25.07 -11.87 -8.52
#